data_5a089a3aacf4af77fb533c4492763968
#
_entry.id   5a089a3aacf4af77fb533c4492763968
#
_cell.length_a   1.000
_cell.length_b   1.000
_cell.length_c   1.000
_cell.angle_alpha   90.00
_cell.angle_beta   90.00
_cell.angle_gamma   90.00
#
_symmetry.space_group_name_H-M   'P 1'
#
loop_
_entity.id
_entity.type
_entity.pdbx_description
1 polymer ?
#
loop_
_entity_poly.entity_id
_entity_poly.type
_entity_poly.pdbx_seq_one_letter_code
_entity_poly.pdbx_strand_id
1 'polypeptide(L)'
;MIYLDLFLGFLKVGCFAFGGAYGAIPLIRDVVMSYGWLSDEMLTYIIAVSESTPGPIMVNLATYIGSSQAGFLGAVIATLAVVLPSFLIILLITALLKNALKNKYVQAVLRGLKPCIIGIVLATGIYMVLGNCFGTISEIKVNMQAICITALLAASIFGYKYFAKKKLSPIGLIILSAIFGIIIF
;
A
#
# COMPACT_ATOMS: atom_id res chain seq x y z
N MET A 1 -18.30 21.68 -8.32
CA MET A 1 -18.02 21.00 -9.62
C MET A 1 -17.20 19.77 -9.32
N ILE A 2 -17.87 18.61 -9.24
CA ILE A 2 -17.30 17.37 -8.67
C ILE A 2 -15.94 16.95 -9.26
N TYR A 3 -15.74 17.07 -10.57
CA TYR A 3 -14.48 16.66 -11.21
C TYR A 3 -13.29 17.54 -10.80
N LEU A 4 -13.53 18.85 -10.64
CA LEU A 4 -12.50 19.78 -10.18
C LEU A 4 -12.15 19.53 -8.71
N ASP A 5 -13.16 19.26 -7.89
CA ASP A 5 -13.00 18.98 -6.47
C ASP A 5 -12.22 17.67 -6.27
N LEU A 6 -12.55 16.62 -7.05
CA LEU A 6 -11.80 15.36 -7.09
C LEU A 6 -10.34 15.58 -7.51
N PHE A 7 -10.13 16.35 -8.58
CA PHE A 7 -8.78 16.65 -9.05
C PHE A 7 -7.96 17.39 -8.01
N LEU A 8 -8.45 18.49 -7.45
CA LEU A 8 -7.74 19.30 -6.46
C LEU A 8 -7.55 18.57 -5.13
N GLY A 9 -8.56 17.84 -4.67
CA GLY A 9 -8.49 17.04 -3.45
C GLY A 9 -7.42 15.96 -3.55
N PHE A 10 -7.41 15.14 -4.60
CA PHE A 10 -6.42 14.09 -4.78
C PHE A 10 -5.05 14.60 -5.23
N LEU A 11 -4.98 15.75 -5.90
CA LEU A 11 -3.70 16.43 -6.16
C LEU A 11 -3.04 16.84 -4.83
N LYS A 12 -3.81 17.42 -3.91
CA LYS A 12 -3.34 17.75 -2.55
C LYS A 12 -2.83 16.51 -1.83
N VAL A 13 -3.58 15.40 -1.87
CA VAL A 13 -3.13 14.12 -1.32
C VAL A 13 -1.81 13.67 -1.93
N GLY A 14 -1.70 13.68 -3.26
CA GLY A 14 -0.49 13.27 -3.97
C GLY A 14 0.74 14.14 -3.67
N CYS A 15 0.54 15.44 -3.42
CA CYS A 15 1.63 16.36 -3.05
C CYS A 15 2.14 16.16 -1.63
N PHE A 16 1.27 15.85 -0.66
CA PHE A 16 1.59 15.87 0.76
C PHE A 16 1.66 14.48 1.40
N ALA A 17 1.39 13.43 0.67
CA ALA A 17 1.47 12.06 1.17
C ALA A 17 2.93 11.58 1.31
N PHE A 18 3.62 12.08 2.30
CA PHE A 18 4.95 11.60 2.67
C PHE A 18 4.84 10.47 3.71
N GLY A 19 5.61 9.41 3.53
CA GLY A 19 5.67 8.30 4.50
C GLY A 19 4.89 7.05 4.12
N GLY A 20 4.46 6.94 2.86
CA GLY A 20 3.78 5.75 2.32
C GLY A 20 2.26 5.79 2.51
N ALA A 21 1.62 4.67 2.22
CA ALA A 21 0.16 4.56 2.16
C ALA A 21 -0.53 4.90 3.49
N TYR A 22 -0.02 4.40 4.60
CA TYR A 22 -0.59 4.65 5.93
C TYR A 22 -0.45 6.12 6.37
N GLY A 23 0.63 6.81 5.98
CA GLY A 23 0.78 8.24 6.21
C GLY A 23 -0.18 9.11 5.40
N ALA A 24 -0.68 8.59 4.29
CA ALA A 24 -1.64 9.29 3.45
C ALA A 24 -3.10 9.14 3.89
N ILE A 25 -3.44 8.09 4.64
CA ILE A 25 -4.83 7.82 5.08
C ILE A 25 -5.44 9.00 5.84
N PRO A 26 -4.79 9.63 6.84
CA PRO A 26 -5.34 10.80 7.52
C PRO A 26 -5.63 11.95 6.54
N LEU A 27 -4.72 12.19 5.60
CA LEU A 27 -4.87 13.27 4.61
C LEU A 27 -6.03 13.00 3.63
N ILE A 28 -6.20 11.73 3.22
CA ILE A 28 -7.35 11.32 2.39
C ILE A 28 -8.64 11.52 3.18
N ARG A 29 -8.65 11.13 4.47
CA ARG A 29 -9.81 11.32 5.36
C ARG A 29 -10.18 12.79 5.45
N ASP A 30 -9.23 13.67 5.72
CA ASP A 30 -9.47 15.11 5.80
C ASP A 30 -10.06 15.67 4.51
N VAL A 31 -9.54 15.27 3.36
CA VAL A 31 -10.07 15.67 2.05
C VAL A 31 -11.49 15.15 1.85
N VAL A 32 -11.74 13.86 2.06
CA VAL A 32 -13.04 13.23 1.86
C VAL A 32 -14.10 13.84 2.76
N MET A 33 -13.77 14.10 4.03
CA MET A 33 -14.68 14.72 4.99
C MET A 33 -14.92 16.20 4.67
N SER A 34 -13.90 16.95 4.26
CA SER A 34 -14.03 18.37 3.92
C SER A 34 -14.96 18.62 2.73
N TYR A 35 -14.99 17.69 1.78
CA TYR A 35 -15.89 17.75 0.62
C TYR A 35 -17.23 17.02 0.85
N GLY A 36 -17.36 16.28 1.97
CA GLY A 36 -18.55 15.52 2.27
C GLY A 36 -18.84 14.38 1.29
N TRP A 37 -17.78 13.79 0.70
CA TRP A 37 -17.95 12.75 -0.32
C TRP A 37 -18.45 11.42 0.26
N LEU A 38 -18.02 11.07 1.46
CA LEU A 38 -18.35 9.79 2.11
C LEU A 38 -18.51 9.98 3.62
N SER A 39 -19.25 9.08 4.26
CA SER A 39 -19.24 8.95 5.72
C SER A 39 -17.93 8.29 6.19
N ASP A 40 -17.59 8.48 7.46
CA ASP A 40 -16.40 7.90 8.08
C ASP A 40 -16.41 6.36 8.05
N GLU A 41 -17.58 5.77 8.25
CA GLU A 41 -17.78 4.32 8.16
C GLU A 41 -17.52 3.79 6.75
N MET A 42 -18.03 4.48 5.72
CA MET A 42 -17.82 4.10 4.34
C MET A 42 -16.35 4.25 3.94
N LEU A 43 -15.68 5.31 4.40
CA LEU A 43 -14.26 5.49 4.16
C LEU A 43 -13.43 4.37 4.79
N THR A 44 -13.74 3.98 6.02
CA THR A 44 -13.07 2.86 6.70
C THR A 44 -13.25 1.54 5.92
N TYR A 45 -14.45 1.29 5.41
CA TYR A 45 -14.71 0.13 4.54
C TYR A 45 -13.86 0.17 3.26
N ILE A 46 -13.80 1.32 2.60
CA ILE A 46 -13.03 1.49 1.35
C ILE A 46 -11.52 1.35 1.62
N ILE A 47 -11.02 1.79 2.76
CA ILE A 47 -9.63 1.56 3.17
C ILE A 47 -9.35 0.06 3.25
N ALA A 48 -10.19 -0.71 3.93
CA ALA A 48 -10.02 -2.17 4.04
C ALA A 48 -10.05 -2.87 2.66
N VAL A 49 -10.96 -2.45 1.77
CA VAL A 49 -11.02 -2.94 0.39
C VAL A 49 -9.75 -2.60 -0.37
N SER A 50 -9.24 -1.38 -0.21
CA SER A 50 -8.03 -0.91 -0.90
C SER A 50 -6.77 -1.62 -0.42
N GLU A 51 -6.72 -1.99 0.86
CA GLU A 51 -5.63 -2.81 1.45
C GLU A 51 -5.66 -4.26 0.92
N SER A 52 -6.85 -4.79 0.69
CA SER A 52 -7.05 -6.13 0.14
C SER A 52 -6.82 -6.20 -1.38
N THR A 53 -6.81 -5.05 -2.06
CA THR A 53 -6.64 -4.97 -3.51
C THR A 53 -5.15 -4.88 -3.86
N PRO A 54 -4.63 -5.74 -4.75
CA PRO A 54 -3.23 -5.64 -5.18
C PRO A 54 -2.93 -4.31 -5.84
N GLY A 55 -1.99 -3.53 -5.28
CA GLY A 55 -1.57 -2.25 -5.83
C GLY A 55 -1.29 -1.20 -4.74
N PRO A 56 -0.90 0.02 -5.14
CA PRO A 56 -0.69 1.11 -4.19
C PRO A 56 -2.01 1.53 -3.55
N ILE A 57 -2.13 1.41 -2.23
CA ILE A 57 -3.36 1.70 -1.46
C ILE A 57 -3.92 3.09 -1.79
N MET A 58 -3.06 4.11 -1.86
CA MET A 58 -3.46 5.48 -2.22
C MET A 58 -4.15 5.57 -3.59
N VAL A 59 -3.61 4.84 -4.57
CA VAL A 59 -4.17 4.82 -5.94
C VAL A 59 -5.50 4.09 -5.94
N ASN A 60 -5.58 2.96 -5.24
CA ASN A 60 -6.81 2.19 -5.09
C ASN A 60 -7.92 3.03 -4.41
N LEU A 61 -7.57 3.74 -3.32
CA LEU A 61 -8.49 4.66 -2.63
C LEU A 61 -8.97 5.78 -3.55
N ALA A 62 -8.05 6.45 -4.26
CA ALA A 62 -8.41 7.52 -5.20
C ALA A 62 -9.33 7.02 -6.31
N THR A 63 -9.02 5.86 -6.88
CA THR A 63 -9.83 5.22 -7.93
C THR A 63 -11.23 4.89 -7.42
N TYR A 64 -11.32 4.28 -6.25
CA TYR A 64 -12.61 3.87 -5.66
C TYR A 64 -13.46 5.10 -5.31
N ILE A 65 -12.90 6.07 -4.60
CA ILE A 65 -13.61 7.30 -4.21
C ILE A 65 -14.04 8.08 -5.45
N GLY A 66 -13.15 8.26 -6.43
CA GLY A 66 -13.48 8.89 -7.69
C GLY A 66 -14.62 8.20 -8.45
N SER A 67 -14.59 6.85 -8.46
CA SER A 67 -15.63 6.05 -9.08
C SER A 67 -16.98 6.19 -8.35
N SER A 68 -16.98 6.20 -7.02
CA SER A 68 -18.20 6.33 -6.23
C SER A 68 -18.86 7.72 -6.37
N GLN A 69 -18.07 8.77 -6.60
CA GLN A 69 -18.56 10.14 -6.69
C GLN A 69 -18.97 10.57 -8.11
N ALA A 70 -18.25 10.12 -9.13
CA ALA A 70 -18.46 10.58 -10.50
C ALA A 70 -18.24 9.49 -11.57
N GLY A 71 -18.42 8.23 -11.20
CA GLY A 71 -18.31 7.09 -12.10
C GLY A 71 -16.92 6.93 -12.71
N PHE A 72 -16.86 6.37 -13.91
CA PHE A 72 -15.58 6.04 -14.58
C PHE A 72 -14.68 7.27 -14.77
N LEU A 73 -15.23 8.41 -15.18
CA LEU A 73 -14.45 9.65 -15.35
C LEU A 73 -13.90 10.16 -14.03
N GLY A 74 -14.69 10.06 -12.94
CA GLY A 74 -14.23 10.41 -11.61
C GLY A 74 -13.07 9.53 -11.15
N ALA A 75 -13.13 8.23 -11.41
CA ALA A 75 -12.04 7.30 -11.12
C ALA A 75 -10.75 7.69 -11.84
N VAL A 76 -10.82 7.97 -13.14
CA VAL A 76 -9.66 8.37 -13.95
C VAL A 76 -9.05 9.69 -13.45
N ILE A 77 -9.88 10.70 -13.19
CA ILE A 77 -9.41 12.02 -12.72
C ILE A 77 -8.74 11.92 -11.35
N ALA A 78 -9.36 11.24 -10.39
CA ALA A 78 -8.82 11.08 -9.05
C ALA A 78 -7.49 10.29 -9.06
N THR A 79 -7.44 9.22 -9.85
CA THR A 79 -6.23 8.40 -10.02
C THR A 79 -5.08 9.19 -10.65
N LEU A 80 -5.34 9.92 -11.72
CA LEU A 80 -4.33 10.77 -12.34
C LEU A 80 -3.87 11.88 -11.41
N ALA A 81 -4.78 12.51 -10.69
CA ALA A 81 -4.47 13.58 -9.75
C ALA A 81 -3.55 13.14 -8.62
N VAL A 82 -3.78 11.95 -8.03
CA VAL A 82 -2.94 11.45 -6.93
C VAL A 82 -1.54 11.04 -7.38
N VAL A 83 -1.39 10.56 -8.62
CA VAL A 83 -0.11 10.09 -9.18
C VAL A 83 0.72 11.24 -9.77
N LEU A 84 0.07 12.25 -10.32
CA LEU A 84 0.69 13.33 -11.07
C LEU A 84 1.83 14.05 -10.32
N PRO A 85 1.71 14.46 -9.05
CA PRO A 85 2.79 15.13 -8.34
C PRO A 85 4.05 14.28 -8.23
N SER A 86 3.92 13.03 -7.81
CA SER A 86 5.04 12.10 -7.68
C SER A 86 5.72 11.85 -9.03
N PHE A 87 4.93 11.70 -10.09
CA PHE A 87 5.43 11.52 -11.46
C PHE A 87 6.24 12.73 -11.92
N LEU A 88 5.71 13.96 -11.74
CA LEU A 88 6.41 15.19 -12.11
C LEU A 88 7.70 15.40 -11.32
N ILE A 89 7.66 15.14 -10.00
CA ILE A 89 8.84 15.22 -9.13
C ILE A 89 9.94 14.26 -9.60
N ILE A 90 9.59 12.99 -9.90
CA ILE A 90 10.54 12.00 -10.37
C ILE A 90 11.14 12.39 -11.72
N LEU A 91 10.33 12.90 -12.65
CA LEU A 91 10.81 13.39 -13.94
C LEU A 91 11.79 14.54 -13.76
N LEU A 92 11.43 15.52 -12.93
CA LEU A 92 12.27 16.68 -12.64
C LEU A 92 13.60 16.26 -12.00
N ILE A 93 13.54 15.40 -10.99
CA ILE A 93 14.74 14.85 -10.34
C ILE A 93 15.60 14.10 -11.34
N THR A 94 15.01 13.26 -12.18
CA THR A 94 15.75 12.49 -13.18
C THR A 94 16.43 13.40 -14.21
N ALA A 95 15.73 14.44 -14.66
CA ALA A 95 16.28 15.40 -15.60
C ALA A 95 17.44 16.22 -15.00
N LEU A 96 17.25 16.73 -13.77
CA LEU A 96 18.23 17.60 -13.11
C LEU A 96 19.43 16.80 -12.54
N LEU A 97 19.17 15.63 -11.97
CA LEU A 97 20.17 14.81 -11.28
C LEU A 97 20.88 13.79 -12.18
N LYS A 98 20.61 13.77 -13.48
CA LYS A 98 21.24 12.81 -14.41
C LYS A 98 22.77 12.76 -14.28
N ASN A 99 23.40 13.92 -14.09
CA ASN A 99 24.85 14.02 -13.88
C ASN A 99 25.25 13.70 -12.42
N ALA A 100 24.45 14.07 -11.46
CA ALA A 100 24.69 13.77 -10.05
C ALA A 100 24.59 12.26 -9.74
N LEU A 101 23.71 11.53 -10.42
CA LEU A 101 23.59 10.08 -10.28
C LEU A 101 24.85 9.32 -10.78
N LYS A 102 25.70 9.95 -11.59
CA LYS A 102 27.00 9.42 -11.99
C LYS A 102 28.09 9.65 -10.94
N ASN A 103 27.85 10.53 -9.96
CA ASN A 103 28.80 10.84 -8.91
C ASN A 103 28.96 9.64 -7.96
N LYS A 104 30.21 9.25 -7.65
CA LYS A 104 30.55 8.12 -6.78
C LYS A 104 29.97 8.26 -5.37
N TYR A 105 29.90 9.48 -4.83
CA TYR A 105 29.34 9.75 -3.49
C TYR A 105 27.83 9.55 -3.47
N VAL A 106 27.13 10.05 -4.49
CA VAL A 106 25.66 9.85 -4.61
C VAL A 106 25.35 8.36 -4.76
N GLN A 107 26.11 7.63 -5.55
CA GLN A 107 25.94 6.18 -5.69
C GLN A 107 26.25 5.42 -4.39
N ALA A 108 27.22 5.89 -3.58
CA ALA A 108 27.50 5.29 -2.29
C ALA A 108 26.33 5.47 -1.32
N VAL A 109 25.74 6.67 -1.25
CA VAL A 109 24.54 6.96 -0.45
C VAL A 109 23.35 6.09 -0.90
N LEU A 110 23.08 6.03 -2.21
CA LEU A 110 22.00 5.21 -2.75
C LEU A 110 22.20 3.70 -2.47
N ARG A 111 23.45 3.23 -2.50
CA ARG A 111 23.76 1.84 -2.09
C ARG A 111 23.51 1.59 -0.61
N GLY A 112 23.82 2.57 0.24
CA GLY A 112 23.56 2.50 1.67
C GLY A 112 22.05 2.54 2.03
N LEU A 113 21.22 3.19 1.21
CA LEU A 113 19.77 3.23 1.41
C LEU A 113 19.08 1.87 1.19
N LYS A 114 19.60 1.04 0.27
CA LYS A 114 18.99 -0.26 -0.04
C LYS A 114 18.82 -1.18 1.18
N PRO A 115 19.86 -1.43 2.00
CA PRO A 115 19.69 -2.27 3.20
C PRO A 115 18.77 -1.63 4.24
N CYS A 116 18.73 -0.30 4.35
CA CYS A 116 17.80 0.39 5.25
C CYS A 116 16.34 0.13 4.84
N ILE A 117 16.03 0.25 3.54
CA ILE A 117 14.67 -0.03 3.02
C ILE A 117 14.32 -1.50 3.26
N ILE A 118 15.23 -2.43 3.01
CA ILE A 118 15.01 -3.86 3.28
C ILE A 118 14.71 -4.08 4.77
N GLY A 119 15.48 -3.42 5.66
CA GLY A 119 15.25 -3.50 7.10
C GLY A 119 13.87 -3.00 7.51
N ILE A 120 13.44 -1.86 6.97
CA ILE A 120 12.11 -1.29 7.25
C ILE A 120 11.00 -2.23 6.77
N VAL A 121 11.10 -2.74 5.54
CA VAL A 121 10.08 -3.67 4.99
C VAL A 121 10.00 -4.95 5.81
N LEU A 122 11.15 -5.53 6.21
CA LEU A 122 11.19 -6.72 7.06
C LEU A 122 10.60 -6.44 8.45
N ALA A 123 10.97 -5.31 9.08
CA ALA A 123 10.44 -4.94 10.39
C ALA A 123 8.92 -4.76 10.35
N THR A 124 8.41 -4.07 9.33
CA THR A 124 6.96 -3.90 9.12
C THR A 124 6.26 -5.23 8.90
N GLY A 125 6.82 -6.10 8.06
CA GLY A 125 6.28 -7.44 7.82
C GLY A 125 6.21 -8.29 9.09
N ILE A 126 7.28 -8.31 9.89
CA ILE A 126 7.32 -9.01 11.18
C ILE A 126 6.29 -8.41 12.15
N TYR A 127 6.22 -7.08 12.24
CA TYR A 127 5.25 -6.40 13.09
C TYR A 127 3.80 -6.76 12.74
N MET A 128 3.46 -6.79 11.44
CA MET A 128 2.13 -7.17 10.98
C MET A 128 1.81 -8.64 11.29
N VAL A 129 2.75 -9.55 11.08
CA VAL A 129 2.58 -10.98 11.42
C VAL A 129 2.37 -11.16 12.92
N LEU A 130 3.20 -10.52 13.75
CA LEU A 130 3.06 -10.59 15.21
C LEU A 130 1.75 -9.96 15.68
N GLY A 131 1.34 -8.83 15.11
CA GLY A 131 0.07 -8.17 15.41
C GLY A 131 -1.14 -9.07 15.10
N ASN A 132 -1.12 -9.76 13.96
CA ASN A 132 -2.20 -10.69 13.59
C ASN A 132 -2.23 -11.96 14.44
N CYS A 133 -1.05 -12.48 14.86
CA CYS A 133 -0.96 -13.70 15.66
C CYS A 133 -1.23 -13.47 17.15
N PHE A 134 -0.75 -12.36 17.70
CA PHE A 134 -0.75 -12.09 19.14
C PHE A 134 -1.58 -10.88 19.57
N GLY A 135 -2.19 -10.17 18.61
CA GLY A 135 -2.94 -8.94 18.90
C GLY A 135 -2.04 -7.71 19.10
N THR A 136 -2.63 -6.63 19.60
CA THR A 136 -1.92 -5.37 19.89
C THR A 136 -1.23 -5.45 21.25
N ILE A 137 -0.15 -4.66 21.43
CA ILE A 137 0.64 -4.58 22.69
C ILE A 137 -0.23 -4.32 23.92
N SER A 138 -1.38 -3.64 23.74
CA SER A 138 -2.33 -3.34 24.83
C SER A 138 -3.31 -4.48 25.14
N GLU A 139 -3.57 -5.37 24.18
CA GLU A 139 -4.42 -6.54 24.38
C GLU A 139 -3.81 -7.74 23.65
N ILE A 140 -3.12 -8.59 24.42
CA ILE A 140 -2.55 -9.82 23.88
C ILE A 140 -3.67 -10.85 23.77
N LYS A 141 -4.14 -11.06 22.54
CA LYS A 141 -5.10 -12.14 22.20
C LYS A 141 -4.43 -13.08 21.21
N VAL A 142 -4.10 -14.28 21.67
CA VAL A 142 -3.49 -15.30 20.80
C VAL A 142 -4.55 -15.80 19.82
N ASN A 143 -4.34 -15.53 18.55
CA ASN A 143 -5.19 -16.00 17.47
C ASN A 143 -4.59 -17.28 16.87
N MET A 144 -5.07 -18.46 17.35
CA MET A 144 -4.59 -19.75 16.87
C MET A 144 -4.82 -19.96 15.37
N GLN A 145 -5.89 -19.41 14.80
CA GLN A 145 -6.19 -19.51 13.37
C GLN A 145 -5.15 -18.74 12.55
N ALA A 146 -4.81 -17.51 12.96
CA ALA A 146 -3.78 -16.70 12.31
C ALA A 146 -2.39 -17.37 12.40
N ILE A 147 -2.06 -17.99 13.54
CA ILE A 147 -0.81 -18.75 13.71
C ILE A 147 -0.77 -19.95 12.77
N CYS A 148 -1.84 -20.72 12.69
CA CYS A 148 -1.94 -21.87 11.79
C CYS A 148 -1.77 -21.46 10.31
N ILE A 149 -2.46 -20.40 9.88
CA ILE A 149 -2.34 -19.89 8.50
C ILE A 149 -0.91 -19.42 8.22
N THR A 150 -0.32 -18.67 9.14
CA THR A 150 1.06 -18.18 9.00
C THR A 150 2.05 -19.33 8.88
N ALA A 151 1.90 -20.37 9.71
CA ALA A 151 2.74 -21.55 9.66
C ALA A 151 2.57 -22.35 8.34
N LEU A 152 1.32 -22.52 7.87
CA LEU A 152 1.03 -23.17 6.60
C LEU A 152 1.59 -22.41 5.40
N LEU A 153 1.48 -21.07 5.39
CA LEU A 153 2.06 -20.23 4.35
C LEU A 153 3.59 -20.30 4.37
N ALA A 154 4.22 -20.24 5.54
CA ALA A 154 5.66 -20.42 5.68
C ALA A 154 6.11 -21.79 5.16
N ALA A 155 5.44 -22.87 5.57
CA ALA A 155 5.71 -24.22 5.08
C ALA A 155 5.55 -24.32 3.56
N SER A 156 4.53 -23.69 3.00
CA SER A 156 4.29 -23.66 1.55
C SER A 156 5.39 -22.93 0.79
N ILE A 157 5.89 -21.80 1.32
CA ILE A 157 6.99 -21.04 0.71
C ILE A 157 8.28 -21.87 0.72
N PHE A 158 8.62 -22.46 1.87
CA PHE A 158 9.84 -23.28 2.01
C PHE A 158 9.74 -24.57 1.22
N GLY A 159 8.60 -25.27 1.27
CA GLY A 159 8.34 -26.48 0.52
C GLY A 159 8.42 -26.26 -0.99
N TYR A 160 7.75 -25.23 -1.51
CA TYR A 160 7.80 -24.90 -2.94
C TYR A 160 9.22 -24.56 -3.40
N LYS A 161 9.96 -23.79 -2.60
CA LYS A 161 11.36 -23.46 -2.88
C LYS A 161 12.25 -24.72 -2.90
N TYR A 162 12.00 -25.69 -2.00
CA TYR A 162 12.77 -26.91 -1.91
C TYR A 162 12.47 -27.88 -3.08
N PHE A 163 11.18 -28.12 -3.39
CA PHE A 163 10.76 -29.06 -4.42
C PHE A 163 10.86 -28.51 -5.84
N ALA A 164 10.36 -27.30 -6.07
CA ALA A 164 10.28 -26.72 -7.41
C ALA A 164 11.52 -25.91 -7.82
N LYS A 165 12.45 -25.66 -6.87
CA LYS A 165 13.65 -24.79 -7.06
C LYS A 165 13.32 -23.40 -7.66
N LYS A 166 12.05 -22.99 -7.59
CA LYS A 166 11.53 -21.68 -8.06
C LYS A 166 10.93 -20.91 -6.91
N LYS A 167 10.88 -19.58 -7.06
CA LYS A 167 10.18 -18.71 -6.07
C LYS A 167 8.69 -18.74 -6.35
N LEU A 168 7.87 -18.90 -5.31
CA LEU A 168 6.43 -18.73 -5.42
C LEU A 168 6.13 -17.28 -5.79
N SER A 169 5.21 -17.05 -6.74
CA SER A 169 4.83 -15.70 -7.09
C SER A 169 3.98 -15.07 -5.97
N PRO A 170 4.04 -13.74 -5.75
CA PRO A 170 3.19 -13.08 -4.77
C PRO A 170 1.69 -13.36 -4.98
N ILE A 171 1.24 -13.41 -6.23
CA ILE A 171 -0.15 -13.72 -6.58
C ILE A 171 -0.50 -15.16 -6.17
N GLY A 172 0.41 -16.12 -6.38
CA GLY A 172 0.22 -17.50 -5.92
C GLY A 172 0.08 -17.61 -4.41
N LEU A 173 0.84 -16.80 -3.65
CA LEU A 173 0.72 -16.71 -2.19
C LEU A 173 -0.63 -16.16 -1.75
N ILE A 174 -1.15 -15.13 -2.41
CA ILE A 174 -2.46 -14.55 -2.12
C ILE A 174 -3.57 -15.58 -2.36
N ILE A 175 -3.53 -16.29 -3.49
CA ILE A 175 -4.51 -17.35 -3.79
C ILE A 175 -4.45 -18.47 -2.75
N LEU A 176 -3.25 -18.92 -2.38
CA LEU A 176 -3.05 -19.95 -1.36
C LEU A 176 -3.56 -19.49 0.02
N SER A 177 -3.29 -18.25 0.41
CA SER A 177 -3.78 -17.70 1.67
C SER A 177 -5.31 -17.59 1.69
N ALA A 178 -5.94 -17.22 0.56
CA ALA A 178 -7.39 -17.18 0.43
C ALA A 178 -8.02 -18.59 0.59
N ILE A 179 -7.42 -19.61 -0.04
CA ILE A 179 -7.87 -20.99 0.10
C ILE A 179 -7.76 -21.47 1.55
N PHE A 180 -6.61 -21.24 2.20
CA PHE A 180 -6.44 -21.61 3.61
C PHE A 180 -7.36 -20.81 4.53
N GLY A 181 -7.63 -19.53 4.21
CA GLY A 181 -8.58 -18.71 4.94
C GLY A 181 -9.99 -19.31 4.91
N ILE A 182 -10.51 -19.68 3.74
CA ILE A 182 -11.85 -20.29 3.60
C ILE A 182 -11.97 -21.62 4.34
N ILE A 183 -10.87 -22.39 4.48
CA ILE A 183 -10.89 -23.70 5.15
C ILE A 183 -10.83 -23.56 6.67
N ILE A 184 -10.14 -22.52 7.19
CA ILE A 184 -9.81 -22.36 8.62
C ILE A 184 -10.79 -21.40 9.32
N PHE A 185 -11.39 -20.44 8.60
CA PHE A 185 -12.40 -19.51 9.08
C PHE A 185 -13.80 -19.88 8.61
#